data_9384b29dea9c2fe0a743a6d429796a88
#
_entry.id   9384b29dea9c2fe0a743a6d429796a88
#
_cell.length_a   1.000
_cell.length_b   1.000
_cell.length_c   1.000
_cell.angle_alpha   90.00
_cell.angle_beta   90.00
_cell.angle_gamma   90.00
#
_symmetry.space_group_name_H-M   'P 1'
#
loop_
_entity.id
_entity.type
_entity.pdbx_description
1 polymer ?
#
loop_
_entity_poly.entity_id
_entity_poly.type
_entity_poly.pdbx_seq_one_letter_code
_entity_poly.pdbx_strand_id
1 'polypeptide(L)'
;PAMTAVLNPTADSYQRLGEHKAPRYISWSPQNRSQLIRIPAAKGDFCRIELRSPDPTANPYPAYALLIEAGLDGIRRGLVPAEAVDRDLFADPHAADGLETLPASLDEAVRAAAASALFRRVLPDGYTDSLIRP
;
A
#
# COMPACT_ATOMS: atom_id res chain seq x y z
N PRO A 1 -0.36 3.66 4.91
CA PRO A 1 0.50 4.80 4.48
C PRO A 1 2.00 4.52 4.62
N ALA A 2 2.46 3.95 5.73
CA ALA A 2 3.87 3.85 6.08
C ALA A 2 4.76 3.13 5.07
N MET A 3 4.25 2.14 4.34
CA MET A 3 5.03 1.41 3.34
C MET A 3 5.11 2.14 2.00
N THR A 4 4.32 3.20 1.80
CA THR A 4 4.18 3.86 0.49
C THR A 4 5.51 4.40 -0.01
N ALA A 5 6.36 4.95 0.85
CA ALA A 5 7.67 5.48 0.46
C ALA A 5 8.63 4.41 -0.13
N VAL A 6 8.55 3.17 0.36
CA VAL A 6 9.35 2.06 -0.18
C VAL A 6 8.73 1.48 -1.45
N LEU A 7 7.40 1.45 -1.51
CA LEU A 7 6.66 0.91 -2.65
C LEU A 7 6.54 1.89 -3.82
N ASN A 8 6.77 3.17 -3.56
CA ASN A 8 6.70 4.27 -4.53
C ASN A 8 7.85 5.26 -4.22
N PRO A 9 9.10 4.90 -4.59
CA PRO A 9 10.29 5.56 -4.06
C PRO A 9 10.68 6.87 -4.76
N THR A 10 9.96 7.27 -5.79
CA THR A 10 10.26 8.50 -6.55
C THR A 10 9.11 9.50 -6.45
N ALA A 11 9.41 10.79 -6.65
CA ALA A 11 8.38 11.82 -6.70
C ALA A 11 7.35 11.56 -7.81
N ASP A 12 7.80 11.03 -8.95
CA ASP A 12 6.95 10.70 -10.10
C ASP A 12 5.99 9.54 -9.82
N SER A 13 6.34 8.63 -8.90
CA SER A 13 5.48 7.52 -8.50
C SER A 13 4.10 8.00 -8.01
N TYR A 14 4.04 9.18 -7.39
CA TYR A 14 2.81 9.72 -6.78
C TYR A 14 1.85 10.34 -7.80
N GLN A 15 2.34 10.73 -8.97
CA GLN A 15 1.48 11.20 -10.07
C GLN A 15 0.56 10.08 -10.60
N ARG A 16 0.97 8.84 -10.40
CA ARG A 16 0.24 7.66 -10.84
C ARG A 16 -0.90 7.29 -9.88
N LEU A 17 -0.75 7.57 -8.58
CA LEU A 17 -1.71 7.14 -7.56
C LEU A 17 -3.07 7.86 -7.73
N GLY A 18 -4.11 7.08 -7.94
CA GLY A 18 -5.47 7.56 -8.25
C GLY A 18 -5.77 7.66 -9.73
N GLU A 19 -4.77 7.41 -10.60
CA GLU A 19 -4.90 7.43 -12.05
C GLU A 19 -4.39 6.12 -12.68
N HIS A 20 -4.67 5.92 -13.96
CA HIS A 20 -4.16 4.78 -14.74
C HIS A 20 -4.34 3.40 -14.06
N LYS A 21 -5.44 3.23 -13.30
CA LYS A 21 -5.76 2.03 -12.51
C LYS A 21 -4.85 1.77 -11.31
N ALA A 22 -4.04 2.75 -10.90
CA ALA A 22 -3.34 2.69 -9.62
C ALA A 22 -4.27 3.16 -8.48
N PRO A 23 -4.31 2.46 -7.33
CA PRO A 23 -5.19 2.80 -6.24
C PRO A 23 -4.76 4.10 -5.54
N ARG A 24 -5.73 4.84 -5.03
CA ARG A 24 -5.53 6.00 -4.16
C ARG A 24 -5.95 5.74 -2.71
N TYR A 25 -6.99 4.93 -2.53
CA TYR A 25 -7.63 4.72 -1.24
C TYR A 25 -7.19 3.42 -0.59
N ILE A 26 -7.08 3.41 0.73
CA ILE A 26 -6.73 2.23 1.52
C ILE A 26 -8.00 1.41 1.73
N SER A 27 -8.20 0.45 0.85
CA SER A 27 -9.38 -0.39 0.78
C SER A 27 -9.06 -1.74 0.16
N TRP A 28 -9.99 -2.69 0.24
CA TRP A 28 -9.85 -3.98 -0.39
C TRP A 28 -11.15 -4.46 -1.04
N SER A 29 -11.05 -5.37 -1.99
CA SER A 29 -12.18 -6.00 -2.65
C SER A 29 -11.83 -7.41 -3.12
N PRO A 30 -12.83 -8.32 -3.18
CA PRO A 30 -12.66 -9.64 -3.78
C PRO A 30 -12.32 -9.60 -5.27
N GLN A 31 -12.78 -8.59 -6.00
CA GLN A 31 -12.64 -8.58 -7.47
C GLN A 31 -12.24 -7.22 -8.06
N ASN A 32 -12.68 -6.13 -7.46
CA ASN A 32 -12.54 -4.80 -8.03
C ASN A 32 -11.07 -4.35 -8.08
N ARG A 33 -10.68 -3.72 -9.19
CA ARG A 33 -9.31 -3.29 -9.45
C ARG A 33 -8.99 -1.85 -9.06
N SER A 34 -9.95 -1.10 -8.54
CA SER A 34 -9.72 0.26 -8.02
C SER A 34 -9.20 0.27 -6.58
N GLN A 35 -9.25 -0.86 -5.89
CA GLN A 35 -8.84 -1.00 -4.50
C GLN A 35 -7.33 -1.19 -4.35
N LEU A 36 -6.80 -0.84 -3.17
CA LEU A 36 -5.39 -1.05 -2.82
C LEU A 36 -5.03 -2.53 -2.77
N ILE A 37 -5.90 -3.33 -2.16
CA ILE A 37 -5.73 -4.78 -2.06
C ILE A 37 -6.88 -5.46 -2.79
N ARG A 38 -6.53 -6.37 -3.67
CA ARG A 38 -7.47 -7.22 -4.39
C ARG A 38 -7.24 -8.69 -4.02
N ILE A 39 -8.31 -9.42 -3.82
CA ILE A 39 -8.28 -10.87 -3.59
C ILE A 39 -8.97 -11.54 -4.80
N PRO A 40 -8.22 -11.91 -5.85
CA PRO A 40 -8.83 -12.52 -7.04
C PRO A 40 -9.54 -13.83 -6.70
N ALA A 41 -10.63 -14.11 -7.42
CA ALA A 41 -11.29 -15.41 -7.37
C ALA A 41 -10.37 -16.46 -8.01
N ALA A 42 -9.55 -17.11 -7.19
CA ALA A 42 -8.63 -18.16 -7.57
C ALA A 42 -8.75 -19.33 -6.61
N LYS A 43 -8.38 -20.54 -7.06
CA LYS A 43 -8.46 -21.77 -6.26
C LYS A 43 -7.08 -22.45 -6.20
N GLY A 44 -6.87 -23.21 -5.14
CA GLY A 44 -5.65 -23.99 -4.94
C GLY A 44 -4.41 -23.10 -4.88
N ASP A 45 -3.36 -23.49 -5.58
CA ASP A 45 -2.05 -22.83 -5.57
C ASP A 45 -2.06 -21.41 -6.16
N PHE A 46 -3.17 -21.01 -6.79
CA PHE A 46 -3.33 -19.66 -7.34
C PHE A 46 -4.00 -18.67 -6.37
N CYS A 47 -4.39 -19.13 -5.18
CA CYS A 47 -4.92 -18.25 -4.14
C CYS A 47 -3.86 -17.23 -3.73
N ARG A 48 -4.22 -15.94 -3.81
CA ARG A 48 -3.30 -14.83 -3.53
C ARG A 48 -4.05 -13.58 -3.14
N ILE A 49 -3.32 -12.66 -2.57
CA ILE A 49 -3.70 -11.24 -2.50
C ILE A 49 -2.82 -10.45 -3.48
N GLU A 50 -3.37 -9.41 -4.04
CA GLU A 50 -2.66 -8.47 -4.91
C GLU A 50 -2.59 -7.11 -4.23
N LEU A 51 -1.39 -6.67 -3.87
CA LEU A 51 -1.16 -5.27 -3.49
C LEU A 51 -0.90 -4.48 -4.76
N ARG A 52 -1.66 -3.41 -4.99
CA ARG A 52 -1.74 -2.76 -6.29
C ARG A 52 -1.08 -1.39 -6.37
N SER A 53 -0.55 -0.89 -5.25
CA SER A 53 0.16 0.39 -5.22
C SER A 53 1.62 0.35 -5.66
N PRO A 54 2.39 -0.76 -5.57
CA PRO A 54 3.81 -0.72 -5.86
C PRO A 54 4.13 -0.22 -7.26
N ASP A 55 5.17 0.58 -7.32
CA ASP A 55 5.76 1.11 -8.54
C ASP A 55 6.84 0.14 -9.07
N PRO A 56 7.05 0.01 -10.39
CA PRO A 56 8.10 -0.84 -10.95
C PRO A 56 9.53 -0.47 -10.51
N THR A 57 9.75 0.75 -10.04
CA THR A 57 11.05 1.21 -9.53
C THR A 57 11.31 0.82 -8.08
N ALA A 58 10.30 0.25 -7.39
CA ALA A 58 10.44 -0.17 -6.01
C ALA A 58 11.51 -1.25 -5.85
N ASN A 59 12.39 -1.09 -4.85
CA ASN A 59 13.33 -2.15 -4.49
C ASN A 59 12.55 -3.33 -3.85
N PRO A 60 12.61 -4.54 -4.44
CA PRO A 60 11.82 -5.66 -3.97
C PRO A 60 12.21 -6.16 -2.57
N TYR A 61 13.47 -6.03 -2.16
CA TYR A 61 13.92 -6.56 -0.88
C TYR A 61 13.25 -5.88 0.32
N PRO A 62 13.33 -4.55 0.51
CA PRO A 62 12.62 -3.89 1.61
C PRO A 62 11.10 -3.94 1.41
N ALA A 63 10.61 -3.95 0.17
CA ALA A 63 9.19 -4.08 -0.11
C ALA A 63 8.64 -5.41 0.42
N TYR A 64 9.27 -6.53 0.10
CA TYR A 64 8.84 -7.84 0.61
C TYR A 64 9.03 -7.98 2.12
N ALA A 65 10.12 -7.47 2.68
CA ALA A 65 10.33 -7.49 4.13
C ALA A 65 9.18 -6.80 4.88
N LEU A 66 8.78 -5.60 4.43
CA LEU A 66 7.67 -4.86 5.02
C LEU A 66 6.32 -5.55 4.81
N LEU A 67 6.07 -6.13 3.63
CA LEU A 67 4.81 -6.80 3.33
C LEU A 67 4.62 -8.07 4.16
N ILE A 68 5.66 -8.89 4.27
CA ILE A 68 5.64 -10.12 5.07
C ILE A 68 5.40 -9.77 6.55
N GLU A 69 6.16 -8.81 7.09
CA GLU A 69 6.02 -8.45 8.50
C GLU A 69 4.70 -7.74 8.78
N ALA A 70 4.15 -6.95 7.86
CA ALA A 70 2.82 -6.37 8.00
C ALA A 70 1.73 -7.45 8.05
N GLY A 71 1.82 -8.47 7.19
CA GLY A 71 0.92 -9.61 7.21
C GLY A 71 1.01 -10.40 8.54
N LEU A 72 2.22 -10.70 8.98
CA LEU A 72 2.46 -11.40 10.26
C LEU A 72 1.98 -10.57 11.46
N ASP A 73 2.19 -9.25 11.45
CA ASP A 73 1.69 -8.35 12.51
C ASP A 73 0.16 -8.38 12.59
N GLY A 74 -0.50 -8.35 11.44
CA GLY A 74 -1.96 -8.46 11.37
C GLY A 74 -2.47 -9.78 11.97
N ILE A 75 -1.83 -10.90 11.63
CA ILE A 75 -2.17 -12.22 12.16
C ILE A 75 -1.94 -12.29 13.67
N ARG A 76 -0.76 -11.86 14.14
CA ARG A 76 -0.41 -11.87 15.59
C ARG A 76 -1.35 -11.04 16.43
N ARG A 77 -1.83 -9.94 15.88
CA ARG A 77 -2.77 -9.01 16.55
C ARG A 77 -4.24 -9.38 16.36
N GLY A 78 -4.54 -10.41 15.57
CA GLY A 78 -5.91 -10.80 15.25
C GLY A 78 -6.71 -9.68 14.56
N LEU A 79 -6.07 -8.88 13.71
CA LEU A 79 -6.74 -7.76 13.05
C LEU A 79 -7.79 -8.27 12.06
N VAL A 80 -8.98 -7.69 12.16
CA VAL A 80 -10.04 -7.92 11.19
C VAL A 80 -10.05 -6.75 10.22
N PRO A 81 -9.98 -7.00 8.90
CA PRO A 81 -10.10 -5.94 7.90
C PRO A 81 -11.44 -5.21 8.00
N ALA A 82 -11.48 -3.94 7.62
CA ALA A 82 -12.72 -3.23 7.39
C ALA A 82 -13.57 -3.93 6.32
N GLU A 83 -14.83 -3.54 6.16
CA GLU A 83 -15.68 -4.07 5.11
C GLU A 83 -15.08 -3.89 3.72
N ALA A 84 -15.31 -4.87 2.85
CA ALA A 84 -14.87 -4.80 1.46
C ALA A 84 -15.59 -3.68 0.72
N VAL A 85 -14.87 -2.94 -0.10
CA VAL A 85 -15.45 -1.92 -0.99
C VAL A 85 -15.48 -2.48 -2.41
N ASP A 86 -16.58 -3.11 -2.79
CA ASP A 86 -16.73 -3.74 -4.10
C ASP A 86 -17.41 -2.79 -5.13
N ARG A 87 -16.95 -1.54 -5.15
CA ARG A 87 -17.37 -0.49 -6.08
C ARG A 87 -16.15 0.03 -6.83
N ASP A 88 -16.36 0.47 -8.05
CA ASP A 88 -15.30 1.12 -8.83
C ASP A 88 -15.08 2.56 -8.36
N LEU A 89 -14.01 2.77 -7.58
CA LEU A 89 -13.67 4.08 -7.02
C LEU A 89 -13.17 5.09 -8.07
N PHE A 90 -12.87 4.65 -9.29
CA PHE A 90 -12.57 5.55 -10.40
C PHE A 90 -13.85 6.10 -11.03
N ALA A 91 -14.91 5.28 -11.08
CA ALA A 91 -16.19 5.64 -11.68
C ALA A 91 -17.14 6.32 -10.67
N ASP A 92 -17.04 5.95 -9.39
CA ASP A 92 -17.89 6.45 -8.30
C ASP A 92 -17.03 7.01 -7.15
N PRO A 93 -16.61 8.28 -7.21
CA PRO A 93 -15.82 8.90 -6.15
C PRO A 93 -16.53 8.94 -4.78
N HIS A 94 -17.87 8.96 -4.74
CA HIS A 94 -18.64 8.95 -3.49
C HIS A 94 -18.53 7.61 -2.74
N ALA A 95 -18.22 6.54 -3.44
CA ALA A 95 -17.92 5.25 -2.78
C ALA A 95 -16.61 5.28 -1.98
N ALA A 96 -15.81 6.33 -2.10
CA ALA A 96 -14.59 6.56 -1.34
C ALA A 96 -14.81 7.42 -0.07
N ASP A 97 -16.01 7.91 0.17
CA ASP A 97 -16.28 8.77 1.32
C ASP A 97 -15.92 8.05 2.63
N GLY A 98 -15.08 8.70 3.43
CA GLY A 98 -14.58 8.15 4.70
C GLY A 98 -13.40 7.16 4.58
N LEU A 99 -12.93 6.82 3.38
CA LEU A 99 -11.75 6.00 3.21
C LEU A 99 -10.46 6.81 3.41
N GLU A 100 -9.49 6.21 4.11
CA GLU A 100 -8.14 6.76 4.21
C GLU A 100 -7.45 6.73 2.84
N THR A 101 -6.65 7.76 2.55
CA THR A 101 -5.87 7.82 1.30
C THR A 101 -4.42 7.40 1.51
N LEU A 102 -3.80 6.92 0.45
CA LEU A 102 -2.36 6.84 0.37
C LEU A 102 -1.75 8.25 0.39
N PRO A 103 -0.52 8.43 0.89
CA PRO A 103 0.20 9.70 0.79
C PRO A 103 0.20 10.24 -0.63
N ALA A 104 0.04 11.56 -0.76
CA ALA A 104 -0.04 12.23 -2.06
C ALA A 104 1.35 12.65 -2.59
N SER A 105 2.39 12.55 -1.77
CA SER A 105 3.76 12.89 -2.15
C SER A 105 4.79 12.00 -1.45
N LEU A 106 6.01 11.98 -1.98
CA LEU A 106 7.13 11.27 -1.36
C LEU A 106 7.39 11.79 0.07
N ASP A 107 7.33 13.10 0.28
CA ASP A 107 7.54 13.70 1.60
C ASP A 107 6.50 13.24 2.63
N GLU A 108 5.23 13.16 2.24
CA GLU A 108 4.19 12.63 3.11
C GLU A 108 4.41 11.17 3.43
N ALA A 109 4.80 10.37 2.43
CA ALA A 109 5.07 8.96 2.59
C ALA A 109 6.27 8.70 3.51
N VAL A 110 7.34 9.48 3.37
CA VAL A 110 8.53 9.40 4.25
C VAL A 110 8.17 9.78 5.69
N ARG A 111 7.37 10.83 5.90
CA ARG A 111 6.88 11.18 7.25
C ARG A 111 6.05 10.05 7.85
N ALA A 112 5.16 9.44 7.07
CA ALA A 112 4.37 8.30 7.52
C ALA A 112 5.24 7.08 7.86
N ALA A 113 6.27 6.81 7.06
CA ALA A 113 7.25 5.75 7.32
C ALA A 113 8.03 6.00 8.61
N ALA A 114 8.56 7.20 8.81
CA ALA A 114 9.32 7.60 10.00
C ALA A 114 8.48 7.48 11.29
N ALA A 115 7.19 7.77 11.23
CA ALA A 115 6.28 7.62 12.36
C ALA A 115 5.88 6.17 12.66
N SER A 116 6.13 5.22 11.75
CA SER A 116 5.67 3.84 11.86
C SER A 116 6.58 2.98 12.73
N ALA A 117 6.02 2.37 13.78
CA ALA A 117 6.74 1.37 14.59
C ALA A 117 7.07 0.10 13.79
N LEU A 118 6.18 -0.33 12.88
CA LEU A 118 6.43 -1.45 11.98
C LEU A 118 7.65 -1.18 11.11
N PHE A 119 7.70 0.00 10.50
CA PHE A 119 8.78 0.38 9.60
C PHE A 119 10.13 0.35 10.31
N ARG A 120 10.23 0.98 11.49
CA ARG A 120 11.46 0.99 12.30
C ARG A 120 11.89 -0.39 12.81
N ARG A 121 10.96 -1.32 12.99
CA ARG A 121 11.27 -2.69 13.39
C ARG A 121 11.87 -3.52 12.26
N VAL A 122 11.50 -3.24 11.02
CA VAL A 122 11.82 -4.05 9.84
C VAL A 122 13.04 -3.52 9.09
N LEU A 123 13.18 -2.22 8.99
CA LEU A 123 14.24 -1.59 8.20
C LEU A 123 15.28 -0.90 9.11
N PRO A 124 16.55 -0.83 8.66
CA PRO A 124 17.62 -0.22 9.43
C PRO A 124 17.34 1.23 9.80
N ASP A 125 17.94 1.70 10.89
CA ASP A 125 17.92 3.12 11.26
C ASP A 125 18.47 3.98 10.12
N GLY A 126 17.81 5.11 9.87
CA GLY A 126 18.18 6.04 8.80
C GLY A 126 17.74 5.60 7.39
N TYR A 127 17.02 4.47 7.24
CA TYR A 127 16.52 4.07 5.93
C TYR A 127 15.62 5.12 5.29
N THR A 128 14.77 5.78 6.10
CA THR A 128 13.92 6.88 5.62
C THR A 128 14.72 8.03 5.00
N ASP A 129 15.88 8.33 5.58
CA ASP A 129 16.76 9.40 5.09
C ASP A 129 17.34 9.06 3.73
N SER A 130 17.57 7.79 3.45
CA SER A 130 18.06 7.33 2.15
C SER A 130 17.03 7.45 1.02
N LEU A 131 15.73 7.53 1.35
CA LEU A 131 14.66 7.67 0.37
C LEU A 131 14.50 9.10 -0.17
N ILE A 132 15.02 10.11 0.56
CA ILE A 132 14.93 11.52 0.19
C ILE A 132 16.26 12.10 -0.26
N ARG A 133 17.35 11.34 -0.20
CA ARG A 133 18.65 11.77 -0.73
C ARG A 133 18.68 11.48 -2.23
N PRO A 134 19.10 12.47 -3.04
CA PRO A 134 19.28 12.28 -4.48
C PRO A 134 20.40 11.29 -4.81
#